data_6b9539856b51323b7d677bcf4a44e4d9
#
_entry.id   6b9539856b51323b7d677bcf4a44e4d9
#
_cell.length_a   1.000
_cell.length_b   1.000
_cell.length_c   1.000
_cell.angle_alpha   90.00
_cell.angle_beta   90.00
_cell.angle_gamma   90.00
#
_symmetry.space_group_name_H-M   'P 1'
#
loop_
_entity.id
_entity.type
_entity.pdbx_description
1 polymer ?
#
loop_
_entity_poly.entity_id
_entity_poly.type
_entity_poly.pdbx_seq_one_letter_code
_entity_poly.pdbx_strand_id
1 'polypeptide(L)'
;MRICLLWLLACFVAAARAFGFPEPDQVVVLANSRESDSVGLAGYYAAARGIPEGNIIAIPMPIEETISWSQYVGEIHNPLFSRLLADGWIGARVLDQVDLAGRSKIELKGHRIGYLVTCRGVPLRIENSLDLLEAESADLPPRYRTNRAAVDSELSLLTRSNVPTSGVVTNPLYREKEPTARRMASVIRVSRLDGSNWESCRRLVDSAISGEKRGLVGRAYIDAGELNQVGEAWFASIGRKIELLGFDLDRESTRANFPFTARMDAAVLYLGWHSGKVVGPVVNSGFRFSEGAVAIHIHSSSAGTLRRGWLAALVNAGAAATVGNVYEPYLQLTHDLDLFFERIESGASIGEAAFYSLPGQSWQSILVGDPLYRPFQIRFEGQWSRRDDFAADGQYLVLRKANLLERDERRSDAASVLREGANEYPDGLALAFRIATEMADQTTTGWMAPLQNAMRSAMESPGEWGLIVEAAELLRRQGYGGAALKAYEELLRQSALPQRWQHFLIDRAMPLAESEGDRDRLELLQQMETSLKRSEP
;
A
#
# COMPACT_ATOMS: atom_id res chain seq x y z
N MET A 1 -31.88 -37.69 20.23
CA MET A 1 -30.43 -37.29 20.27
C MET A 1 -29.91 -36.56 19.04
N ARG A 2 -30.40 -36.79 17.82
CA ARG A 2 -29.94 -36.08 16.60
C ARG A 2 -30.48 -34.64 16.43
N ILE A 3 -31.64 -34.31 17.01
CA ILE A 3 -32.25 -32.97 16.90
C ILE A 3 -31.54 -31.94 17.81
N CYS A 4 -31.08 -32.36 19.01
CA CYS A 4 -30.34 -31.45 19.90
C CYS A 4 -28.95 -31.07 19.37
N LEU A 5 -28.30 -31.92 18.55
CA LEU A 5 -26.98 -31.61 17.97
C LEU A 5 -27.07 -30.54 16.87
N LEU A 6 -28.17 -30.55 16.09
CA LEU A 6 -28.41 -29.53 15.05
C LEU A 6 -28.71 -28.14 15.62
N TRP A 7 -29.41 -28.08 16.77
CA TRP A 7 -29.65 -26.81 17.47
C TRP A 7 -28.39 -26.25 18.14
N LEU A 8 -27.50 -27.09 18.67
CA LEU A 8 -26.21 -26.68 19.21
C LEU A 8 -25.27 -26.20 18.12
N LEU A 9 -25.24 -26.83 16.94
CA LEU A 9 -24.45 -26.33 15.79
C LEU A 9 -24.99 -25.01 15.25
N ALA A 10 -26.32 -24.84 15.17
CA ALA A 10 -26.95 -23.59 14.73
C ALA A 10 -26.72 -22.46 15.74
N CYS A 11 -26.73 -22.73 17.04
CA CYS A 11 -26.41 -21.76 18.08
C CYS A 11 -24.88 -21.41 18.09
N PHE A 12 -23.99 -22.35 17.77
CA PHE A 12 -22.56 -22.09 17.65
C PHE A 12 -22.23 -21.25 16.42
N VAL A 13 -22.91 -21.50 15.29
CA VAL A 13 -22.78 -20.69 14.08
C VAL A 13 -23.39 -19.29 14.28
N ALA A 14 -24.47 -19.15 15.05
CA ALA A 14 -25.06 -17.84 15.39
C ALA A 14 -24.21 -17.06 16.41
N ALA A 15 -23.56 -17.72 17.36
CA ALA A 15 -22.65 -17.08 18.33
C ALA A 15 -21.31 -16.67 17.70
N ALA A 16 -20.81 -17.40 16.69
CA ALA A 16 -19.64 -17.02 15.92
C ALA A 16 -19.87 -15.76 15.05
N ARG A 17 -21.12 -15.42 14.73
CA ARG A 17 -21.50 -14.17 14.03
C ARG A 17 -21.45 -12.92 14.90
N ALA A 18 -21.34 -13.02 16.21
CA ALA A 18 -21.41 -11.87 17.12
C ALA A 18 -20.12 -11.02 17.14
N PHE A 19 -18.97 -11.53 16.66
CA PHE A 19 -17.68 -10.85 16.55
C PHE A 19 -16.91 -11.21 15.27
N GLY A 20 -17.63 -11.55 14.20
CA GLY A 20 -17.05 -11.86 12.91
C GLY A 20 -16.56 -10.61 12.19
N PHE A 21 -15.60 -10.80 11.31
CA PHE A 21 -15.15 -9.76 10.37
C PHE A 21 -16.32 -9.32 9.49
N PRO A 22 -16.39 -8.04 9.05
CA PRO A 22 -17.44 -7.59 8.14
C PRO A 22 -17.50 -8.45 6.88
N GLU A 23 -18.70 -8.91 6.59
CA GLU A 23 -19.00 -9.69 5.40
C GLU A 23 -19.41 -8.75 4.25
N PRO A 24 -19.35 -9.20 2.96
CA PRO A 24 -19.73 -8.38 1.82
C PRO A 24 -21.14 -7.77 1.91
N ASP A 25 -22.09 -8.43 2.54
CA ASP A 25 -23.46 -7.94 2.76
C ASP A 25 -23.54 -6.74 3.73
N GLN A 26 -22.48 -6.47 4.49
CA GLN A 26 -22.33 -5.33 5.40
C GLN A 26 -21.56 -4.16 4.77
N VAL A 27 -21.16 -4.26 3.50
CA VAL A 27 -20.48 -3.19 2.78
C VAL A 27 -21.51 -2.34 2.04
N VAL A 28 -21.43 -1.02 2.23
CA VAL A 28 -22.15 -0.02 1.45
C VAL A 28 -21.16 0.65 0.51
N VAL A 29 -21.50 0.76 -0.78
CA VAL A 29 -20.64 1.38 -1.80
C VAL A 29 -21.25 2.70 -2.23
N LEU A 30 -20.51 3.80 -2.04
CA LEU A 30 -20.94 5.15 -2.38
C LEU A 30 -20.31 5.60 -3.69
N ALA A 31 -21.15 5.95 -4.67
CA ALA A 31 -20.74 6.46 -5.97
C ALA A 31 -21.31 7.86 -6.24
N ASN A 32 -20.59 8.66 -7.02
CA ASN A 32 -21.09 9.93 -7.56
C ASN A 32 -21.87 9.65 -8.85
N SER A 33 -23.18 9.88 -8.85
CA SER A 33 -24.02 9.61 -10.02
C SER A 33 -23.78 10.56 -11.21
N ARG A 34 -23.03 11.66 -11.01
CA ARG A 34 -22.60 12.58 -12.09
C ARG A 34 -21.37 12.06 -12.86
N GLU A 35 -20.70 11.01 -12.34
CA GLU A 35 -19.47 10.44 -12.90
C GLU A 35 -19.70 8.96 -13.28
N SER A 36 -19.72 8.66 -14.57
CA SER A 36 -19.92 7.27 -15.07
C SER A 36 -18.89 6.29 -14.54
N ASP A 37 -17.63 6.73 -14.42
CA ASP A 37 -16.54 5.92 -13.85
C ASP A 37 -16.80 5.56 -12.38
N SER A 38 -17.43 6.45 -11.63
CA SER A 38 -17.79 6.22 -10.22
C SER A 38 -18.82 5.10 -10.08
N VAL A 39 -19.89 5.18 -10.86
CA VAL A 39 -20.96 4.16 -10.86
C VAL A 39 -20.44 2.83 -11.41
N GLY A 40 -19.66 2.88 -12.50
CA GLY A 40 -19.03 1.69 -13.08
C GLY A 40 -18.10 0.98 -12.10
N LEU A 41 -17.27 1.74 -11.35
CA LEU A 41 -16.37 1.17 -10.33
C LEU A 41 -17.15 0.55 -9.17
N ALA A 42 -18.23 1.18 -8.72
CA ALA A 42 -19.09 0.62 -7.68
C ALA A 42 -19.68 -0.73 -8.09
N GLY A 43 -20.20 -0.84 -9.33
CA GLY A 43 -20.70 -2.10 -9.88
C GLY A 43 -19.61 -3.16 -10.02
N TYR A 44 -18.43 -2.76 -10.51
CA TYR A 44 -17.27 -3.66 -10.63
C TYR A 44 -16.85 -4.23 -9.27
N TYR A 45 -16.67 -3.36 -8.28
CA TYR A 45 -16.27 -3.77 -6.93
C TYR A 45 -17.32 -4.67 -6.27
N ALA A 46 -18.60 -4.31 -6.38
CA ALA A 46 -19.70 -5.11 -5.83
C ALA A 46 -19.71 -6.52 -6.44
N ALA A 47 -19.58 -6.64 -7.76
CA ALA A 47 -19.52 -7.93 -8.45
C ALA A 47 -18.28 -8.75 -8.04
N ALA A 48 -17.10 -8.12 -7.97
CA ALA A 48 -15.84 -8.76 -7.64
C ALA A 48 -15.81 -9.32 -6.19
N ARG A 49 -16.49 -8.64 -5.26
CA ARG A 49 -16.55 -9.03 -3.84
C ARG A 49 -17.85 -9.75 -3.44
N GLY A 50 -18.80 -9.91 -4.34
CA GLY A 50 -20.10 -10.50 -4.02
C GLY A 50 -20.96 -9.61 -3.11
N ILE A 51 -20.75 -8.29 -3.17
CA ILE A 51 -21.57 -7.31 -2.46
C ILE A 51 -22.93 -7.21 -3.16
N PRO A 52 -24.06 -7.28 -2.43
CA PRO A 52 -25.38 -7.13 -3.03
C PRO A 52 -25.52 -5.80 -3.78
N GLU A 53 -26.10 -5.82 -4.98
CA GLU A 53 -26.29 -4.64 -5.81
C GLU A 53 -27.09 -3.53 -5.09
N GLY A 54 -28.05 -3.91 -4.26
CA GLY A 54 -28.82 -2.99 -3.41
C GLY A 54 -28.01 -2.25 -2.36
N ASN A 55 -26.75 -2.61 -2.15
CA ASN A 55 -25.83 -1.91 -1.25
C ASN A 55 -25.07 -0.76 -1.96
N ILE A 56 -25.28 -0.59 -3.27
CA ILE A 56 -24.71 0.53 -4.03
C ILE A 56 -25.63 1.74 -3.88
N ILE A 57 -25.08 2.83 -3.36
CA ILE A 57 -25.77 4.13 -3.24
C ILE A 57 -25.08 5.11 -4.17
N ALA A 58 -25.79 5.51 -5.23
CA ALA A 58 -25.32 6.55 -6.16
C ALA A 58 -26.15 7.83 -5.94
N ILE A 59 -25.49 8.90 -5.51
CA ILE A 59 -26.10 10.22 -5.32
C ILE A 59 -25.32 11.27 -6.14
N PRO A 60 -26.00 12.36 -6.61
CA PRO A 60 -25.30 13.43 -7.31
C PRO A 60 -24.43 14.23 -6.33
N MET A 61 -23.15 14.40 -6.67
CA MET A 61 -22.17 15.14 -5.87
C MET A 61 -21.37 16.11 -6.75
N PRO A 62 -20.66 17.09 -6.17
CA PRO A 62 -19.63 17.84 -6.89
C PRO A 62 -18.59 16.88 -7.51
N ILE A 63 -17.96 17.30 -8.62
CA ILE A 63 -16.93 16.51 -9.32
C ILE A 63 -15.51 16.93 -8.94
N GLU A 64 -15.38 18.04 -8.24
CA GLU A 64 -14.12 18.58 -7.75
C GLU A 64 -13.58 17.73 -6.58
N GLU A 65 -12.26 17.55 -6.50
CA GLU A 65 -11.63 16.89 -5.35
C GLU A 65 -11.75 17.71 -4.05
N THR A 66 -11.84 19.05 -4.16
CA THR A 66 -11.95 19.95 -3.01
C THR A 66 -13.31 20.67 -3.04
N ILE A 67 -14.04 20.57 -1.94
CA ILE A 67 -15.38 21.15 -1.80
C ILE A 67 -15.51 22.01 -0.54
N SER A 68 -16.51 22.84 -0.50
CA SER A 68 -16.87 23.61 0.70
C SER A 68 -17.66 22.76 1.72
N TRP A 69 -17.73 23.24 2.95
CA TRP A 69 -18.58 22.63 3.98
C TRP A 69 -20.06 22.62 3.60
N SER A 70 -20.57 23.68 2.96
CA SER A 70 -21.95 23.73 2.51
C SER A 70 -22.25 22.68 1.44
N GLN A 71 -21.33 22.47 0.49
CA GLN A 71 -21.46 21.41 -0.50
C GLN A 71 -21.38 20.02 0.17
N TYR A 72 -20.41 19.80 1.09
CA TYR A 72 -20.32 18.55 1.80
C TYR A 72 -21.64 18.21 2.54
N VAL A 73 -22.17 19.15 3.31
CA VAL A 73 -23.39 18.91 4.10
C VAL A 73 -24.62 18.77 3.21
N GLY A 74 -24.80 19.69 2.24
CA GLY A 74 -26.01 19.76 1.41
C GLY A 74 -26.07 18.70 0.32
N GLU A 75 -24.92 18.33 -0.29
CA GLU A 75 -24.89 17.45 -1.45
C GLU A 75 -24.38 16.03 -1.11
N ILE A 76 -23.70 15.83 0.04
CA ILE A 76 -23.16 14.51 0.40
C ILE A 76 -23.72 14.02 1.74
N HIS A 77 -23.43 14.70 2.85
CA HIS A 77 -23.78 14.23 4.20
C HIS A 77 -25.27 13.96 4.38
N ASN A 78 -26.11 15.00 4.22
CA ASN A 78 -27.54 14.89 4.47
C ASN A 78 -28.26 13.97 3.47
N PRO A 79 -27.98 14.02 2.14
CA PRO A 79 -28.56 13.08 1.19
C PRO A 79 -28.17 11.61 1.47
N LEU A 80 -26.88 11.35 1.75
CA LEU A 80 -26.41 10.00 2.08
C LEU A 80 -27.04 9.50 3.38
N PHE A 81 -27.04 10.33 4.43
CA PHE A 81 -27.64 9.97 5.71
C PHE A 81 -29.12 9.62 5.57
N SER A 82 -29.88 10.45 4.82
CA SER A 82 -31.31 10.19 4.57
C SER A 82 -31.53 8.88 3.81
N ARG A 83 -30.68 8.57 2.85
CA ARG A 83 -30.72 7.30 2.11
C ARG A 83 -30.38 6.12 3.00
N LEU A 84 -29.32 6.20 3.79
CA LEU A 84 -28.92 5.14 4.73
C LEU A 84 -29.99 4.87 5.79
N LEU A 85 -30.70 5.90 6.22
CA LEU A 85 -31.83 5.78 7.15
C LEU A 85 -33.03 5.09 6.48
N ALA A 86 -33.40 5.52 5.27
CA ALA A 86 -34.52 4.97 4.50
C ALA A 86 -34.30 3.48 4.16
N ASP A 87 -33.07 3.10 3.80
CA ASP A 87 -32.70 1.72 3.45
C ASP A 87 -32.43 0.84 4.71
N GLY A 88 -32.58 1.40 5.92
CA GLY A 88 -32.42 0.68 7.18
C GLY A 88 -30.96 0.32 7.52
N TRP A 89 -29.97 0.99 6.92
CA TRP A 89 -28.56 0.84 7.28
C TRP A 89 -28.23 1.49 8.62
N ILE A 90 -28.86 2.63 8.91
CA ILE A 90 -28.76 3.37 10.16
C ILE A 90 -30.14 3.37 10.82
N GLY A 91 -30.22 2.98 12.07
CA GLY A 91 -31.38 3.18 12.93
C GLY A 91 -31.16 4.44 13.77
N ALA A 92 -31.97 5.48 13.53
CA ALA A 92 -31.91 6.73 14.28
C ALA A 92 -33.26 7.45 14.30
N ARG A 93 -33.45 8.31 15.29
CA ARG A 93 -34.50 9.33 15.30
C ARG A 93 -33.87 10.67 14.89
N VAL A 94 -34.34 11.26 13.81
CA VAL A 94 -33.93 12.61 13.40
C VAL A 94 -34.64 13.61 14.29
N LEU A 95 -33.89 14.56 14.80
CA LEU A 95 -34.41 15.69 15.61
C LEU A 95 -34.69 16.88 14.70
N ASP A 96 -35.64 17.73 15.10
CA ASP A 96 -35.94 19.00 14.41
C ASP A 96 -34.90 20.08 14.76
N GLN A 97 -33.63 19.74 14.57
CA GLN A 97 -32.46 20.60 14.85
C GLN A 97 -31.30 20.23 13.94
N VAL A 98 -30.50 21.22 13.63
CA VAL A 98 -29.22 21.04 12.93
C VAL A 98 -28.06 21.55 13.82
N ASP A 99 -26.86 21.12 13.53
CA ASP A 99 -25.66 21.68 14.12
C ASP A 99 -25.17 22.93 13.37
N LEU A 100 -24.03 23.50 13.77
CA LEU A 100 -23.45 24.70 13.18
C LEU A 100 -23.17 24.56 11.68
N ALA A 101 -22.82 23.36 11.21
CA ALA A 101 -22.55 23.06 9.80
C ALA A 101 -23.83 22.74 8.99
N GLY A 102 -25.00 22.62 9.63
CA GLY A 102 -26.26 22.24 8.97
C GLY A 102 -26.50 20.73 8.89
N ARG A 103 -25.73 19.91 9.64
CA ARG A 103 -25.97 18.46 9.73
C ARG A 103 -27.15 18.18 10.67
N SER A 104 -28.05 17.27 10.29
CA SER A 104 -29.19 16.88 11.11
C SER A 104 -28.73 16.27 12.42
N LYS A 105 -29.30 16.72 13.55
CA LYS A 105 -29.08 16.07 14.85
C LYS A 105 -29.90 14.78 14.95
N ILE A 106 -29.33 13.78 15.57
CA ILE A 106 -29.93 12.45 15.65
C ILE A 106 -29.81 11.84 17.05
N GLU A 107 -30.75 10.98 17.36
CA GLU A 107 -30.62 9.99 18.44
C GLU A 107 -30.37 8.62 17.81
N LEU A 108 -29.12 8.18 17.86
CA LEU A 108 -28.70 6.92 17.25
C LEU A 108 -29.27 5.72 18.04
N LYS A 109 -29.82 4.74 17.31
CA LYS A 109 -30.17 3.39 17.82
C LYS A 109 -29.10 2.36 17.46
N GLY A 110 -28.37 2.57 16.37
CA GLY A 110 -27.30 1.72 15.88
C GLY A 110 -27.19 1.74 14.35
N HIS A 111 -26.22 1.02 13.80
CA HIS A 111 -26.07 0.78 12.37
C HIS A 111 -25.57 -0.65 12.09
N ARG A 112 -25.78 -1.12 10.86
CA ARG A 112 -25.29 -2.42 10.39
C ARG A 112 -24.19 -2.33 9.32
N ILE A 113 -23.64 -1.12 9.10
CA ILE A 113 -22.61 -0.87 8.11
C ILE A 113 -21.27 -1.40 8.65
N GLY A 114 -20.71 -2.41 7.99
CA GLY A 114 -19.36 -2.91 8.25
C GLY A 114 -18.30 -1.98 7.70
N TYR A 115 -18.45 -1.59 6.43
CA TYR A 115 -17.64 -0.59 5.73
C TYR A 115 -18.49 0.27 4.81
N LEU A 116 -18.14 1.54 4.71
CA LEU A 116 -18.58 2.46 3.65
C LEU A 116 -17.41 2.66 2.68
N VAL A 117 -17.58 2.28 1.42
CA VAL A 117 -16.53 2.38 0.40
C VAL A 117 -16.89 3.48 -0.58
N THR A 118 -16.10 4.55 -0.62
CA THR A 118 -16.27 5.66 -1.56
C THR A 118 -15.52 5.34 -2.86
N CYS A 119 -16.19 5.50 -3.99
CA CYS A 119 -15.59 5.30 -5.31
C CYS A 119 -14.98 6.58 -5.87
N ARG A 120 -14.07 6.43 -6.84
CA ARG A 120 -13.55 7.52 -7.67
C ARG A 120 -14.69 8.44 -8.10
N GLY A 121 -14.47 9.76 -8.02
CA GLY A 121 -15.50 10.77 -8.33
C GLY A 121 -16.28 11.26 -7.12
N VAL A 122 -16.20 10.58 -5.97
CA VAL A 122 -16.62 11.16 -4.68
C VAL A 122 -15.56 12.18 -4.25
N PRO A 123 -15.95 13.43 -3.87
CA PRO A 123 -15.00 14.45 -3.43
C PRO A 123 -14.03 13.95 -2.37
N LEU A 124 -12.81 14.48 -2.39
CA LEU A 124 -11.71 13.98 -1.57
C LEU A 124 -11.61 14.70 -0.23
N ARG A 125 -11.76 16.04 -0.24
CA ARG A 125 -11.47 16.86 0.93
C ARG A 125 -12.33 18.12 0.99
N ILE A 126 -12.46 18.62 2.21
CA ILE A 126 -13.25 19.81 2.55
C ILE A 126 -12.28 20.94 2.87
N GLU A 127 -12.47 22.12 2.24
CA GLU A 127 -11.68 23.30 2.53
C GLU A 127 -12.05 23.95 3.88
N ASN A 128 -11.16 24.79 4.39
CA ASN A 128 -11.40 25.49 5.66
C ASN A 128 -12.49 26.57 5.50
N SER A 129 -13.43 26.59 6.45
CA SER A 129 -14.45 27.65 6.57
C SER A 129 -14.26 28.36 7.90
N LEU A 130 -13.97 29.66 7.83
CA LEU A 130 -13.77 30.46 9.05
C LEU A 130 -15.07 30.65 9.84
N ASP A 131 -16.21 30.69 9.16
CA ASP A 131 -17.54 30.88 9.76
C ASP A 131 -17.99 29.67 10.60
N LEU A 132 -17.34 28.51 10.40
CA LEU A 132 -17.63 27.28 11.10
C LEU A 132 -16.60 26.96 12.20
N LEU A 133 -15.66 27.86 12.49
CA LEU A 133 -14.75 27.68 13.62
C LEU A 133 -15.47 27.99 14.92
N GLU A 134 -15.59 26.98 15.77
CA GLU A 134 -16.21 27.14 17.09
C GLU A 134 -15.35 28.01 18.02
N ALA A 135 -15.99 28.76 18.93
CA ALA A 135 -15.30 29.64 19.87
C ALA A 135 -14.30 28.84 20.74
N GLU A 136 -14.68 27.63 21.13
CA GLU A 136 -13.86 26.68 21.91
C GLU A 136 -12.59 26.27 21.16
N SER A 137 -12.56 26.37 19.83
CA SER A 137 -11.36 26.10 19.06
C SER A 137 -10.23 27.10 19.32
N ALA A 138 -10.55 28.28 19.91
CA ALA A 138 -9.54 29.27 20.28
C ALA A 138 -8.54 28.75 21.33
N ASP A 139 -8.93 27.79 22.15
CA ASP A 139 -8.08 27.15 23.14
C ASP A 139 -7.16 26.05 22.57
N LEU A 140 -7.42 25.62 21.33
CA LEU A 140 -6.57 24.64 20.66
C LEU A 140 -5.24 25.29 20.21
N PRO A 141 -4.16 24.53 20.14
CA PRO A 141 -2.94 24.98 19.48
C PRO A 141 -3.24 25.47 18.06
N PRO A 142 -2.60 26.56 17.58
CA PRO A 142 -2.93 27.16 16.27
C PRO A 142 -2.99 26.17 15.09
N ARG A 143 -2.13 25.16 15.10
CA ARG A 143 -2.08 24.10 14.07
C ARG A 143 -3.33 23.20 14.01
N TYR A 144 -4.15 23.18 15.07
CA TYR A 144 -5.39 22.39 15.14
C TYR A 144 -6.65 23.26 14.99
N ARG A 145 -6.50 24.60 14.90
CA ARG A 145 -7.61 25.54 14.67
C ARG A 145 -8.04 25.55 13.20
N THR A 146 -8.54 24.43 12.74
CA THR A 146 -8.97 24.25 11.36
C THR A 146 -10.13 23.27 11.31
N ASN A 147 -10.95 23.40 10.27
CA ASN A 147 -11.95 22.39 9.91
C ASN A 147 -11.67 21.79 8.51
N ARG A 148 -10.42 21.90 8.04
CA ARG A 148 -9.97 21.12 6.88
C ARG A 148 -10.03 19.63 7.21
N ALA A 149 -10.77 18.87 6.40
CA ALA A 149 -10.94 17.45 6.63
C ALA A 149 -10.94 16.64 5.33
N ALA A 150 -10.67 15.34 5.43
CA ALA A 150 -11.01 14.39 4.40
C ALA A 150 -12.51 14.13 4.43
N VAL A 151 -13.15 14.06 3.26
CA VAL A 151 -14.57 13.67 3.14
C VAL A 151 -14.80 12.31 3.81
N ASP A 152 -13.90 11.36 3.61
CA ASP A 152 -13.98 10.02 4.20
C ASP A 152 -13.96 10.07 5.75
N SER A 153 -13.15 10.97 6.31
CA SER A 153 -13.05 11.16 7.76
C SER A 153 -14.32 11.76 8.36
N GLU A 154 -14.97 12.69 7.65
CA GLU A 154 -16.27 13.23 8.04
C GLU A 154 -17.40 12.20 7.88
N LEU A 155 -17.39 11.41 6.79
CA LEU A 155 -18.35 10.33 6.57
C LEU A 155 -18.28 9.25 7.66
N SER A 156 -17.12 9.07 8.29
CA SER A 156 -17.00 8.13 9.41
C SER A 156 -17.84 8.53 10.63
N LEU A 157 -18.23 9.78 10.73
CA LEU A 157 -18.99 10.37 11.84
C LEU A 157 -20.50 10.50 11.57
N LEU A 158 -21.02 9.94 10.48
CA LEU A 158 -22.45 9.98 10.11
C LEU A 158 -23.41 9.49 11.22
N THR A 159 -22.91 8.67 12.14
CA THR A 159 -23.69 8.12 13.26
C THR A 159 -23.62 8.95 14.54
N ARG A 160 -22.97 10.12 14.50
CA ARG A 160 -22.77 10.99 15.68
C ARG A 160 -23.52 12.30 15.55
N SER A 161 -24.14 12.72 16.66
CA SER A 161 -24.66 14.09 16.82
C SER A 161 -23.64 14.97 17.52
N ASN A 162 -23.76 16.28 17.31
CA ASN A 162 -22.93 17.31 17.96
C ASN A 162 -21.42 17.06 17.70
N VAL A 163 -21.08 16.67 16.45
CA VAL A 163 -19.69 16.58 16.04
C VAL A 163 -19.12 18.00 15.93
N PRO A 164 -18.02 18.33 16.63
CA PRO A 164 -17.37 19.63 16.48
C PRO A 164 -17.07 19.94 15.03
N THR A 165 -17.22 21.21 14.64
CA THR A 165 -16.89 21.70 13.30
C THR A 165 -15.45 22.20 13.21
N SER A 166 -14.63 21.99 14.23
CA SER A 166 -13.22 22.35 14.24
C SER A 166 -12.42 21.43 15.14
N GLY A 167 -11.15 21.24 14.80
CA GLY A 167 -10.25 20.35 15.53
C GLY A 167 -10.44 18.87 15.19
N VAL A 168 -9.99 18.01 16.08
CA VAL A 168 -9.93 16.55 15.89
C VAL A 168 -10.92 15.87 16.81
N VAL A 169 -11.65 14.90 16.28
CA VAL A 169 -12.54 14.03 17.05
C VAL A 169 -11.82 12.72 17.34
N THR A 170 -11.72 12.32 18.60
CA THR A 170 -11.08 11.06 18.97
C THR A 170 -11.75 9.88 18.28
N ASN A 171 -10.95 9.03 17.65
CA ASN A 171 -11.42 7.78 17.07
C ASN A 171 -11.64 6.73 18.17
N PRO A 172 -12.88 6.23 18.35
CA PRO A 172 -13.18 5.26 19.42
C PRO A 172 -12.58 3.87 19.15
N LEU A 173 -12.09 3.61 17.93
CA LEU A 173 -11.47 2.34 17.56
C LEU A 173 -9.94 2.36 17.64
N TYR A 174 -9.33 3.52 17.95
CA TYR A 174 -7.89 3.63 18.05
C TYR A 174 -7.34 2.73 19.16
N ARG A 175 -6.41 1.82 18.80
CA ARG A 175 -5.80 0.80 19.67
C ARG A 175 -6.79 -0.19 20.32
N GLU A 176 -7.99 -0.30 19.77
CA GLU A 176 -9.01 -1.22 20.28
C GLU A 176 -8.99 -2.52 19.45
N LYS A 177 -8.41 -3.57 20.02
CA LYS A 177 -8.35 -4.89 19.37
C LYS A 177 -9.74 -5.55 19.31
N GLU A 178 -10.55 -5.34 20.35
CA GLU A 178 -11.90 -5.88 20.51
C GLU A 178 -12.86 -4.77 20.92
N PRO A 179 -13.24 -3.88 19.99
CA PRO A 179 -14.09 -2.74 20.32
C PRO A 179 -15.49 -3.21 20.75
N THR A 180 -16.04 -2.56 21.78
CA THR A 180 -17.40 -2.83 22.23
C THR A 180 -18.43 -2.45 21.16
N ALA A 181 -19.63 -3.05 21.19
CA ALA A 181 -20.72 -2.72 20.29
C ALA A 181 -21.05 -1.21 20.28
N ARG A 182 -20.96 -0.54 21.44
CA ARG A 182 -21.17 0.91 21.56
C ARG A 182 -20.12 1.71 20.78
N ARG A 183 -18.84 1.33 20.85
CA ARG A 183 -17.75 1.98 20.11
C ARG A 183 -17.94 1.74 18.61
N MET A 184 -18.25 0.50 18.21
CA MET A 184 -18.55 0.17 16.81
C MET A 184 -19.72 0.97 16.25
N ALA A 185 -20.81 1.14 17.03
CA ALA A 185 -21.99 1.91 16.61
C ALA A 185 -21.71 3.42 16.48
N SER A 186 -20.64 3.94 17.10
CA SER A 186 -20.33 5.37 17.11
C SER A 186 -19.44 5.83 15.94
N VAL A 187 -19.05 4.94 15.04
CA VAL A 187 -18.19 5.27 13.89
C VAL A 187 -18.43 4.30 12.74
N ILE A 188 -18.47 4.82 11.53
CA ILE A 188 -18.49 4.04 10.29
C ILE A 188 -17.05 3.94 9.77
N ARG A 189 -16.57 2.74 9.48
CA ARG A 189 -15.26 2.56 8.85
C ARG A 189 -15.35 2.87 7.37
N VAL A 190 -14.60 3.88 6.92
CA VAL A 190 -14.61 4.36 5.53
C VAL A 190 -13.30 3.98 4.85
N SER A 191 -13.40 3.54 3.61
CA SER A 191 -12.28 3.32 2.70
C SER A 191 -12.60 3.88 1.33
N ARG A 192 -11.57 4.12 0.51
CA ARG A 192 -11.70 4.71 -0.81
C ARG A 192 -11.14 3.79 -1.90
N LEU A 193 -11.87 3.61 -2.97
CA LEU A 193 -11.40 3.03 -4.22
C LEU A 193 -11.22 4.16 -5.24
N ASP A 194 -10.02 4.74 -5.29
CA ASP A 194 -9.72 5.87 -6.16
C ASP A 194 -8.24 5.86 -6.59
N GLY A 195 -7.94 6.54 -7.68
CA GLY A 195 -6.61 6.60 -8.27
C GLY A 195 -6.60 7.57 -9.44
N SER A 196 -5.51 7.62 -10.20
CA SER A 196 -5.36 8.56 -11.30
C SER A 196 -6.32 8.29 -12.48
N ASN A 197 -6.74 7.05 -12.67
CA ASN A 197 -7.62 6.60 -13.76
C ASN A 197 -8.39 5.32 -13.38
N TRP A 198 -9.34 4.93 -14.25
CA TRP A 198 -10.14 3.72 -14.07
C TRP A 198 -9.31 2.46 -13.86
N GLU A 199 -8.27 2.26 -14.65
CA GLU A 199 -7.45 1.05 -14.61
C GLU A 199 -6.70 0.90 -13.29
N SER A 200 -6.21 2.00 -12.72
CA SER A 200 -5.56 1.99 -11.42
C SER A 200 -6.55 1.67 -10.29
N CYS A 201 -7.80 2.17 -10.38
CA CYS A 201 -8.86 1.84 -9.42
C CYS A 201 -9.28 0.36 -9.50
N ARG A 202 -9.41 -0.19 -10.72
CA ARG A 202 -9.71 -1.59 -10.94
C ARG A 202 -8.62 -2.49 -10.35
N ARG A 203 -7.35 -2.14 -10.58
CA ARG A 203 -6.21 -2.88 -10.00
C ARG A 203 -6.17 -2.89 -8.48
N LEU A 204 -6.63 -1.86 -7.78
CA LEU A 204 -6.77 -1.91 -6.32
C LEU A 204 -7.61 -3.12 -5.90
N VAL A 205 -8.72 -3.36 -6.58
CA VAL A 205 -9.64 -4.47 -6.30
C VAL A 205 -9.01 -5.82 -6.70
N ASP A 206 -8.51 -5.92 -7.91
CA ASP A 206 -7.96 -7.16 -8.46
C ASP A 206 -6.73 -7.63 -7.68
N SER A 207 -5.80 -6.70 -7.39
CA SER A 207 -4.59 -6.95 -6.63
C SER A 207 -4.90 -7.38 -5.19
N ALA A 208 -5.90 -6.77 -4.54
CA ALA A 208 -6.34 -7.15 -3.21
C ALA A 208 -6.90 -8.59 -3.19
N ILE A 209 -7.79 -8.92 -4.13
CA ILE A 209 -8.39 -10.26 -4.24
C ILE A 209 -7.33 -11.32 -4.56
N SER A 210 -6.39 -11.02 -5.46
CA SER A 210 -5.29 -11.91 -5.77
C SER A 210 -4.37 -12.12 -4.57
N GLY A 211 -3.97 -11.02 -3.90
CA GLY A 211 -3.15 -11.08 -2.70
C GLY A 211 -3.79 -11.87 -1.57
N GLU A 212 -5.11 -11.79 -1.42
CA GLU A 212 -5.87 -12.55 -0.42
C GLU A 212 -5.84 -14.07 -0.70
N LYS A 213 -5.92 -14.45 -1.97
CA LYS A 213 -5.89 -15.86 -2.41
C LYS A 213 -4.48 -16.48 -2.38
N ARG A 214 -3.47 -15.68 -2.68
CA ARG A 214 -2.07 -16.12 -2.80
C ARG A 214 -1.27 -15.88 -1.51
N GLY A 215 -1.64 -14.87 -0.73
CA GLY A 215 -0.81 -14.28 0.31
C GLY A 215 0.30 -13.41 -0.28
N LEU A 216 1.06 -12.73 0.55
CA LEU A 216 2.17 -11.88 0.13
C LEU A 216 3.39 -12.73 -0.24
N VAL A 217 3.81 -12.65 -1.52
CA VAL A 217 4.99 -13.35 -2.06
C VAL A 217 5.92 -12.33 -2.71
N GLY A 218 7.11 -12.17 -2.15
CA GLY A 218 8.09 -11.17 -2.58
C GLY A 218 8.94 -10.66 -1.43
N ARG A 219 9.35 -9.40 -1.53
CA ARG A 219 10.29 -8.72 -0.64
C ARG A 219 9.66 -7.52 0.04
N ALA A 220 10.33 -7.03 1.08
CA ALA A 220 9.95 -5.83 1.81
C ALA A 220 11.01 -4.73 1.67
N TYR A 221 10.55 -3.46 1.70
CA TYR A 221 11.39 -2.27 1.55
C TYR A 221 10.96 -1.22 2.55
N ILE A 222 11.92 -0.70 3.32
CA ILE A 222 11.72 0.40 4.28
C ILE A 222 12.59 1.57 3.87
N ASP A 223 11.93 2.70 3.58
CA ASP A 223 12.55 3.97 3.22
C ASP A 223 12.43 4.94 4.40
N ALA A 224 13.29 4.76 5.40
CA ALA A 224 13.36 5.58 6.61
C ALA A 224 14.20 6.86 6.33
N GLY A 225 14.15 7.87 7.19
CA GLY A 225 14.77 9.15 6.85
C GLY A 225 15.46 9.89 7.99
N GLU A 226 15.63 9.29 9.17
CA GLU A 226 16.26 9.88 10.36
C GLU A 226 15.73 11.26 10.78
N LEU A 227 14.44 11.53 10.56
CA LEU A 227 13.86 12.86 10.77
C LEU A 227 13.12 13.04 12.08
N ASN A 228 12.52 11.98 12.59
CA ASN A 228 11.69 12.02 13.79
C ASN A 228 11.77 10.70 14.54
N GLN A 229 12.13 10.76 15.81
CA GLN A 229 12.32 9.57 16.65
C GLN A 229 11.09 8.64 16.72
N VAL A 230 9.87 9.19 16.67
CA VAL A 230 8.63 8.38 16.70
C VAL A 230 8.47 7.61 15.41
N GLY A 231 8.62 8.26 14.26
CA GLY A 231 8.54 7.60 12.96
C GLY A 231 9.65 6.56 12.77
N GLU A 232 10.89 6.88 13.16
CA GLU A 232 12.00 5.92 13.13
C GLU A 232 11.74 4.69 14.02
N ALA A 233 11.11 4.89 15.18
CA ALA A 233 10.71 3.78 16.06
C ALA A 233 9.67 2.87 15.39
N TRP A 234 8.71 3.43 14.62
CA TRP A 234 7.77 2.63 13.82
C TRP A 234 8.49 1.76 12.80
N PHE A 235 9.37 2.34 11.98
CA PHE A 235 10.10 1.61 10.94
C PHE A 235 11.05 0.55 11.52
N ALA A 236 11.70 0.85 12.63
CA ALA A 236 12.54 -0.12 13.33
C ALA A 236 11.72 -1.30 13.89
N SER A 237 10.54 -1.03 14.44
CA SER A 237 9.62 -2.06 14.93
C SER A 237 9.08 -2.93 13.79
N ILE A 238 8.57 -2.30 12.74
CA ILE A 238 8.04 -2.99 11.55
C ILE A 238 9.11 -3.84 10.91
N GLY A 239 10.32 -3.32 10.75
CA GLY A 239 11.42 -4.06 10.15
C GLY A 239 11.73 -5.36 10.90
N ARG A 240 11.79 -5.32 12.24
CA ARG A 240 11.96 -6.55 13.05
C ARG A 240 10.82 -7.54 12.83
N LYS A 241 9.58 -7.08 12.74
CA LYS A 241 8.42 -7.95 12.47
C LYS A 241 8.51 -8.60 11.08
N ILE A 242 8.92 -7.84 10.06
CA ILE A 242 9.13 -8.32 8.69
C ILE A 242 10.22 -9.41 8.65
N GLU A 243 11.34 -9.18 9.32
CA GLU A 243 12.44 -10.17 9.44
C GLU A 243 11.99 -11.43 10.19
N LEU A 244 11.18 -11.28 11.25
CA LEU A 244 10.59 -12.42 11.97
C LEU A 244 9.63 -13.24 11.10
N LEU A 245 8.97 -12.61 10.13
CA LEU A 245 8.15 -13.28 9.13
C LEU A 245 8.97 -13.96 8.01
N GLY A 246 10.29 -13.75 8.01
CA GLY A 246 11.24 -14.33 7.06
C GLY A 246 11.34 -13.60 5.72
N PHE A 247 10.71 -12.44 5.52
CA PHE A 247 10.90 -11.68 4.30
C PHE A 247 12.32 -11.12 4.20
N ASP A 248 12.89 -11.11 3.00
CA ASP A 248 14.03 -10.26 2.71
C ASP A 248 13.63 -8.79 2.84
N LEU A 249 14.45 -8.00 3.50
CA LEU A 249 14.20 -6.61 3.78
C LEU A 249 15.38 -5.73 3.37
N ASP A 250 15.15 -4.81 2.44
CA ASP A 250 16.08 -3.74 2.16
C ASP A 250 15.65 -2.46 2.91
N ARG A 251 16.63 -1.76 3.47
CA ARG A 251 16.41 -0.52 4.23
C ARG A 251 17.26 0.59 3.68
N GLU A 252 16.63 1.71 3.33
CA GLU A 252 17.29 2.99 3.20
C GLU A 252 17.07 3.77 4.51
N SER A 253 18.14 4.01 5.25
CA SER A 253 18.08 4.66 6.57
C SER A 253 18.62 6.08 6.56
N THR A 254 19.10 6.57 5.42
CA THR A 254 19.59 7.94 5.25
C THR A 254 18.46 8.88 4.81
N ARG A 255 18.75 10.20 4.80
CA ARG A 255 17.83 11.21 4.25
C ARG A 255 17.67 11.16 2.73
N ALA A 256 18.39 10.28 2.04
CA ALA A 256 18.46 10.27 0.59
C ALA A 256 17.25 9.61 -0.10
N ASN A 257 16.48 8.80 0.60
CA ASN A 257 15.50 7.88 0.03
C ASN A 257 16.13 6.87 -0.97
N PHE A 258 15.43 5.81 -1.30
CA PHE A 258 15.89 4.88 -2.34
C PHE A 258 16.13 5.62 -3.67
N PRO A 259 17.28 5.45 -4.33
CA PRO A 259 17.47 5.98 -5.68
C PRO A 259 16.56 5.26 -6.69
N PHE A 260 16.31 5.88 -7.84
CA PHE A 260 15.48 5.28 -8.89
C PHE A 260 16.06 3.96 -9.45
N THR A 261 17.35 3.71 -9.21
CA THR A 261 18.07 2.52 -9.62
C THR A 261 18.18 1.45 -8.54
N ALA A 262 17.66 1.70 -7.34
CA ALA A 262 17.67 0.69 -6.28
C ALA A 262 16.92 -0.57 -6.74
N ARG A 263 17.38 -1.71 -6.29
CA ARG A 263 16.59 -2.92 -6.44
C ARG A 263 15.27 -2.74 -5.69
N MET A 264 14.19 -3.14 -6.29
CA MET A 264 12.86 -3.20 -5.68
C MET A 264 12.04 -4.30 -6.37
N ASP A 265 12.72 -5.41 -6.64
CA ASP A 265 12.13 -6.61 -7.23
C ASP A 265 11.06 -7.21 -6.30
N ALA A 266 9.96 -7.68 -6.89
CA ALA A 266 8.85 -8.33 -6.21
C ALA A 266 8.40 -7.62 -4.91
N ALA A 267 8.28 -6.29 -4.93
CA ALA A 267 7.89 -5.52 -3.75
C ALA A 267 6.45 -5.83 -3.34
N VAL A 268 6.25 -6.43 -2.15
CA VAL A 268 4.94 -6.70 -1.54
C VAL A 268 4.67 -5.84 -0.32
N LEU A 269 5.73 -5.32 0.31
CA LEU A 269 5.67 -4.38 1.42
C LEU A 269 6.61 -3.21 1.12
N TYR A 270 6.08 -2.01 1.07
CA TYR A 270 6.85 -0.78 0.98
C TYR A 270 6.36 0.21 2.03
N LEU A 271 7.24 0.67 2.88
CA LEU A 271 6.92 1.67 3.90
C LEU A 271 8.00 2.75 3.87
N GLY A 272 7.56 3.97 3.57
CA GLY A 272 8.45 5.11 3.50
C GLY A 272 7.85 6.38 4.07
N TRP A 273 8.67 7.38 4.28
CA TRP A 273 8.21 8.65 4.75
C TRP A 273 9.08 9.83 4.35
N HIS A 274 8.50 11.00 4.48
CA HIS A 274 8.91 12.39 4.46
C HIS A 274 9.20 13.03 3.12
N SER A 275 9.67 12.33 2.10
CA SER A 275 9.91 13.00 0.82
C SER A 275 8.63 13.54 0.21
N GLY A 276 8.56 14.83 -0.07
CA GLY A 276 7.43 15.47 -0.76
C GLY A 276 7.39 15.16 -2.26
N LYS A 277 8.52 14.75 -2.84
CA LYS A 277 8.61 14.34 -4.26
C LYS A 277 8.60 12.82 -4.34
N VAL A 278 7.91 12.29 -5.34
CA VAL A 278 7.98 10.87 -5.66
C VAL A 278 9.38 10.55 -6.17
N VAL A 279 10.05 9.64 -5.50
CA VAL A 279 11.43 9.20 -5.80
C VAL A 279 11.51 7.67 -5.75
N GLY A 280 12.70 7.11 -5.91
CA GLY A 280 12.90 5.66 -5.89
C GLY A 280 12.42 4.95 -7.16
N PRO A 281 12.43 3.63 -7.18
CA PRO A 281 12.03 2.83 -8.35
C PRO A 281 10.60 3.07 -8.82
N VAL A 282 9.69 3.52 -7.95
CA VAL A 282 8.28 3.84 -8.26
C VAL A 282 8.15 4.87 -9.40
N VAL A 283 9.16 5.71 -9.61
CA VAL A 283 9.16 6.67 -10.74
C VAL A 283 9.48 6.03 -12.10
N ASN A 284 9.91 4.78 -12.14
CA ASN A 284 10.21 4.08 -13.39
C ASN A 284 8.92 3.58 -14.06
N SER A 285 8.73 3.87 -15.33
CA SER A 285 7.49 3.54 -16.06
C SER A 285 7.16 2.04 -16.09
N GLY A 286 8.17 1.19 -16.01
CA GLY A 286 8.04 -0.28 -15.97
C GLY A 286 7.93 -0.88 -14.58
N PHE A 287 8.08 -0.08 -13.51
CA PHE A 287 7.98 -0.59 -12.15
C PHE A 287 6.55 -1.02 -11.81
N ARG A 288 6.44 -2.16 -11.14
CA ARG A 288 5.17 -2.67 -10.59
C ARG A 288 5.39 -3.32 -9.24
N PHE A 289 4.48 -3.04 -8.31
CA PHE A 289 4.34 -3.84 -7.09
C PHE A 289 3.78 -5.22 -7.43
N SER A 290 4.17 -6.21 -6.65
CA SER A 290 3.56 -7.54 -6.72
C SER A 290 2.10 -7.49 -6.25
N GLU A 291 1.31 -8.48 -6.69
CA GLU A 291 -0.11 -8.56 -6.31
C GLU A 291 -0.30 -8.65 -4.80
N GLY A 292 -1.26 -7.89 -4.31
CA GLY A 292 -1.54 -7.78 -2.88
C GLY A 292 -0.64 -6.80 -2.13
N ALA A 293 0.28 -6.12 -2.79
CA ALA A 293 1.23 -5.25 -2.10
C ALA A 293 0.56 -4.16 -1.25
N VAL A 294 1.05 -4.01 -0.02
CA VAL A 294 0.73 -2.88 0.85
C VAL A 294 1.89 -1.90 0.77
N ALA A 295 1.62 -0.73 0.16
CA ALA A 295 2.65 0.27 -0.09
C ALA A 295 2.23 1.62 0.48
N ILE A 296 3.00 2.15 1.41
CA ILE A 296 2.68 3.38 2.14
C ILE A 296 3.87 4.33 2.11
N HIS A 297 3.62 5.59 1.72
CA HIS A 297 4.60 6.66 1.90
C HIS A 297 3.94 7.86 2.59
N ILE A 298 4.32 8.12 3.83
CA ILE A 298 3.75 9.21 4.61
C ILE A 298 4.55 10.49 4.42
N HIS A 299 3.86 11.55 4.04
CA HIS A 299 4.31 12.93 4.19
C HIS A 299 3.09 13.84 4.34
N SER A 300 3.31 15.13 4.59
CA SER A 300 2.28 16.12 4.94
C SER A 300 0.97 15.99 4.16
N SER A 301 1.04 15.95 2.84
CA SER A 301 -0.12 15.86 1.96
C SER A 301 0.06 14.80 0.87
N SER A 302 0.45 13.59 1.29
CA SER A 302 0.72 12.46 0.37
C SER A 302 -0.48 12.10 -0.52
N ALA A 303 -1.70 12.42 -0.08
CA ALA A 303 -2.96 12.29 -0.79
C ALA A 303 -3.65 13.63 -1.08
N GLY A 304 -2.91 14.73 -1.18
CA GLY A 304 -3.46 16.06 -1.49
C GLY A 304 -4.23 16.11 -2.81
N THR A 305 -3.97 15.18 -3.70
CA THR A 305 -4.77 14.81 -4.86
C THR A 305 -4.54 13.33 -5.17
N LEU A 306 -5.54 12.65 -5.74
CA LEU A 306 -5.42 11.24 -6.15
C LEU A 306 -5.02 11.09 -7.63
N ARG A 307 -4.66 12.20 -8.29
CA ARG A 307 -4.26 12.22 -9.71
C ARG A 307 -2.75 12.22 -9.91
N ARG A 308 -1.98 12.67 -8.92
CA ARG A 308 -0.51 12.77 -8.92
C ARG A 308 0.04 12.71 -7.50
N GLY A 309 1.37 12.66 -7.37
CA GLY A 309 2.06 12.57 -6.07
C GLY A 309 2.18 11.13 -5.58
N TRP A 310 2.57 10.95 -4.31
CA TRP A 310 2.93 9.65 -3.77
C TRP A 310 1.79 8.63 -3.83
N LEU A 311 0.62 8.96 -3.30
CA LEU A 311 -0.49 8.02 -3.28
C LEU A 311 -0.87 7.56 -4.68
N ALA A 312 -1.00 8.51 -5.63
CA ALA A 312 -1.29 8.18 -7.02
C ALA A 312 -0.19 7.29 -7.64
N ALA A 313 1.09 7.56 -7.35
CA ALA A 313 2.20 6.78 -7.87
C ALA A 313 2.17 5.33 -7.34
N LEU A 314 1.92 5.14 -6.03
CA LEU A 314 1.82 3.81 -5.43
C LEU A 314 0.65 3.01 -6.02
N VAL A 315 -0.53 3.62 -6.14
CA VAL A 315 -1.72 2.98 -6.73
C VAL A 315 -1.51 2.67 -8.22
N ASN A 316 -0.91 3.59 -8.98
CA ASN A 316 -0.60 3.36 -10.40
C ASN A 316 0.43 2.24 -10.59
N ALA A 317 1.36 2.10 -9.66
CA ALA A 317 2.33 1.02 -9.66
C ALA A 317 1.74 -0.33 -9.21
N GLY A 318 0.47 -0.41 -8.79
CA GLY A 318 -0.22 -1.66 -8.48
C GLY A 318 -0.33 -2.00 -7.00
N ALA A 319 -0.08 -1.06 -6.10
CA ALA A 319 -0.38 -1.28 -4.68
C ALA A 319 -1.86 -1.63 -4.48
N ALA A 320 -2.15 -2.65 -3.69
CA ALA A 320 -3.51 -3.07 -3.32
C ALA A 320 -4.10 -2.20 -2.20
N ALA A 321 -3.25 -1.63 -1.37
CA ALA A 321 -3.64 -0.78 -0.26
C ALA A 321 -2.57 0.26 0.07
N THR A 322 -3.03 1.45 0.44
CA THR A 322 -2.19 2.55 0.94
C THR A 322 -2.99 3.46 1.89
N VAL A 323 -2.30 4.22 2.71
CA VAL A 323 -2.88 5.31 3.49
C VAL A 323 -2.22 6.63 3.10
N GLY A 324 -2.93 7.73 3.27
CA GLY A 324 -2.39 9.03 2.93
C GLY A 324 -3.12 10.17 3.61
N ASN A 325 -2.61 11.40 3.42
CA ASN A 325 -3.11 12.59 4.07
C ASN A 325 -3.51 13.63 3.02
N VAL A 326 -4.74 14.15 3.10
CA VAL A 326 -5.25 15.13 2.13
C VAL A 326 -4.76 16.56 2.41
N TYR A 327 -4.30 16.82 3.63
CA TYR A 327 -3.63 18.03 4.11
C TYR A 327 -2.48 17.64 5.06
N GLU A 328 -1.99 18.56 5.90
CA GLU A 328 -0.96 18.30 6.92
C GLU A 328 -1.60 17.78 8.22
N PRO A 329 -1.62 16.46 8.50
CA PRO A 329 -2.27 15.90 9.69
C PRO A 329 -1.43 16.07 10.95
N TYR A 330 -0.14 16.31 10.80
CA TYR A 330 0.92 16.10 11.79
C TYR A 330 1.10 14.62 12.17
N LEU A 331 2.32 14.22 12.50
CA LEU A 331 2.67 12.81 12.73
C LEU A 331 1.80 12.14 13.81
N GLN A 332 1.37 12.90 14.82
CA GLN A 332 0.57 12.40 15.93
C GLN A 332 -0.89 12.06 15.55
N LEU A 333 -1.36 12.52 14.39
CA LEU A 333 -2.75 12.38 13.93
C LEU A 333 -2.88 11.71 12.56
N THR A 334 -1.78 11.20 12.00
CA THR A 334 -1.80 10.26 10.88
C THR A 334 -1.90 8.82 11.38
N HIS A 335 -1.99 7.86 10.48
CA HIS A 335 -1.95 6.44 10.85
C HIS A 335 -0.60 6.11 11.52
N ASP A 336 -0.63 5.51 12.70
CA ASP A 336 0.52 4.89 13.34
C ASP A 336 0.87 3.62 12.55
N LEU A 337 1.96 3.67 11.77
CA LEU A 337 2.30 2.57 10.87
C LEU A 337 2.67 1.28 11.60
N ASP A 338 3.24 1.37 12.80
CA ASP A 338 3.57 0.17 13.58
C ASP A 338 2.30 -0.55 14.03
N LEU A 339 1.29 0.20 14.49
CA LEU A 339 -0.02 -0.34 14.83
C LEU A 339 -0.77 -0.88 13.60
N PHE A 340 -0.66 -0.18 12.46
CA PHE A 340 -1.26 -0.66 11.21
C PHE A 340 -0.66 -2.00 10.80
N PHE A 341 0.67 -2.10 10.79
CA PHE A 341 1.38 -3.32 10.42
C PHE A 341 1.09 -4.47 11.41
N GLU A 342 1.16 -4.21 12.73
CA GLU A 342 0.78 -5.18 13.76
C GLU A 342 -0.60 -5.78 13.50
N ARG A 343 -1.55 -4.92 13.10
CA ARG A 343 -2.92 -5.36 12.91
C ARG A 343 -3.10 -6.21 11.66
N ILE A 344 -2.52 -5.82 10.50
CA ILE A 344 -2.59 -6.66 9.29
C ILE A 344 -1.82 -7.96 9.47
N GLU A 345 -0.66 -7.95 10.12
CA GLU A 345 0.13 -9.15 10.41
C GLU A 345 -0.67 -10.14 11.26
N SER A 346 -1.49 -9.67 12.20
CA SER A 346 -2.36 -10.52 13.02
C SER A 346 -3.48 -11.19 12.23
N GLY A 347 -3.68 -10.85 10.94
CA GLY A 347 -4.69 -11.38 10.04
C GLY A 347 -5.95 -10.52 9.92
N ALA A 348 -5.94 -9.30 10.45
CA ALA A 348 -7.03 -8.35 10.25
C ALA A 348 -7.05 -7.81 8.82
N SER A 349 -8.19 -7.25 8.41
CA SER A 349 -8.29 -6.54 7.14
C SER A 349 -7.60 -5.18 7.21
N ILE A 350 -7.27 -4.61 6.03
CA ILE A 350 -6.70 -3.25 5.97
C ILE A 350 -7.67 -2.20 6.52
N GLY A 351 -8.99 -2.40 6.37
CA GLY A 351 -10.00 -1.52 6.95
C GLY A 351 -9.99 -1.53 8.48
N GLU A 352 -9.84 -2.70 9.10
CA GLU A 352 -9.67 -2.81 10.55
C GLU A 352 -8.36 -2.18 11.02
N ALA A 353 -7.26 -2.45 10.31
CA ALA A 353 -5.95 -1.93 10.63
C ALA A 353 -5.89 -0.39 10.53
N ALA A 354 -6.53 0.19 9.51
CA ALA A 354 -6.58 1.63 9.35
C ALA A 354 -7.27 2.32 10.53
N PHE A 355 -8.44 1.82 10.96
CA PHE A 355 -9.15 2.40 12.10
C PHE A 355 -8.49 2.10 13.45
N TYR A 356 -7.82 0.96 13.59
CA TYR A 356 -7.02 0.63 14.76
C TYR A 356 -5.82 1.56 14.95
N SER A 357 -5.22 2.01 13.85
CA SER A 357 -3.99 2.81 13.82
C SER A 357 -4.22 4.32 13.73
N LEU A 358 -5.45 4.79 13.49
CA LEU A 358 -5.76 6.20 13.29
C LEU A 358 -6.28 6.85 14.57
N PRO A 359 -5.57 7.84 15.17
CA PRO A 359 -5.96 8.43 16.44
C PRO A 359 -7.23 9.29 16.39
N GLY A 360 -7.49 9.95 15.26
CA GLY A 360 -8.54 10.97 15.15
C GLY A 360 -9.36 10.88 13.90
N GLN A 361 -10.63 11.30 14.01
CA GLN A 361 -11.58 11.52 12.92
C GLN A 361 -11.88 13.02 12.79
N SER A 362 -12.71 13.41 11.81
CA SER A 362 -12.88 14.82 11.43
C SER A 362 -11.54 15.48 11.12
N TRP A 363 -10.65 14.72 10.49
CA TRP A 363 -9.28 15.13 10.20
C TRP A 363 -8.88 14.74 8.78
N GLN A 364 -7.61 14.52 8.52
CA GLN A 364 -7.03 14.69 7.17
C GLN A 364 -6.49 13.39 6.57
N SER A 365 -6.64 12.25 7.25
CA SER A 365 -6.13 10.97 6.78
C SER A 365 -7.21 10.12 6.11
N ILE A 366 -6.80 9.34 5.09
CA ILE A 366 -7.65 8.42 4.34
C ILE A 366 -6.99 7.05 4.19
N LEU A 367 -7.82 6.03 4.01
CA LEU A 367 -7.45 4.70 3.53
C LEU A 367 -7.85 4.56 2.05
N VAL A 368 -6.93 4.11 1.20
CA VAL A 368 -7.21 3.76 -0.20
C VAL A 368 -6.92 2.29 -0.42
N GLY A 369 -7.91 1.56 -0.87
CA GLY A 369 -7.88 0.11 -1.09
C GLY A 369 -9.18 -0.55 -0.65
N ASP A 370 -9.29 -1.84 -0.92
CA ASP A 370 -10.44 -2.65 -0.53
C ASP A 370 -10.42 -2.94 0.99
N PRO A 371 -11.36 -2.43 1.81
CA PRO A 371 -11.29 -2.58 3.26
C PRO A 371 -11.45 -4.02 3.76
N LEU A 372 -11.98 -4.91 2.92
CA LEU A 372 -12.09 -6.35 3.23
C LEU A 372 -10.77 -7.09 3.06
N TYR A 373 -9.79 -6.53 2.34
CA TYR A 373 -8.52 -7.17 2.01
C TYR A 373 -7.72 -7.56 3.25
N ARG A 374 -7.26 -8.82 3.31
CA ARG A 374 -6.45 -9.41 4.38
C ARG A 374 -5.11 -9.89 3.85
N PRO A 375 -4.06 -9.07 3.91
CA PRO A 375 -2.75 -9.38 3.31
C PRO A 375 -2.12 -10.67 3.86
N PHE A 376 -2.35 -10.97 5.12
CA PHE A 376 -1.76 -12.12 5.82
C PHE A 376 -2.78 -13.25 6.11
N GLN A 377 -3.88 -13.33 5.33
CA GLN A 377 -4.84 -14.41 5.46
C GLN A 377 -4.20 -15.78 5.20
N ILE A 378 -3.36 -15.88 4.17
CA ILE A 378 -2.58 -17.08 3.87
C ILE A 378 -1.20 -16.95 4.55
N ARG A 379 -0.94 -17.83 5.50
CA ARG A 379 0.34 -17.90 6.20
C ARG A 379 1.41 -18.59 5.35
N PHE A 380 2.68 -18.42 5.74
CA PHE A 380 3.83 -18.94 4.99
C PHE A 380 3.73 -20.45 4.71
N GLU A 381 3.30 -21.26 5.67
CA GLU A 381 3.15 -22.71 5.52
C GLU A 381 2.17 -23.06 4.39
N GLY A 382 1.07 -22.32 4.31
CA GLY A 382 0.08 -22.48 3.23
C GLY A 382 0.61 -22.05 1.86
N GLN A 383 1.49 -21.05 1.80
CA GLN A 383 2.18 -20.63 0.58
C GLN A 383 3.23 -21.66 0.18
N TRP A 384 4.07 -22.10 1.13
CA TRP A 384 5.12 -23.07 0.90
C TRP A 384 4.61 -24.42 0.37
N SER A 385 3.47 -24.89 0.90
CA SER A 385 2.85 -26.14 0.44
C SER A 385 2.31 -26.08 -1.00
N ARG A 386 2.15 -24.88 -1.56
CA ARG A 386 1.65 -24.62 -2.92
C ARG A 386 2.64 -23.80 -3.76
N ARG A 387 3.94 -23.84 -3.43
CA ARG A 387 4.94 -22.98 -4.07
C ARG A 387 4.99 -23.14 -5.59
N ASP A 388 4.65 -24.33 -6.10
CA ASP A 388 4.60 -24.62 -7.54
C ASP A 388 3.55 -23.79 -8.28
N ASP A 389 2.52 -23.27 -7.56
CA ASP A 389 1.47 -22.40 -8.14
C ASP A 389 1.97 -20.98 -8.42
N PHE A 390 3.18 -20.62 -7.95
CA PHE A 390 3.68 -19.25 -8.01
C PHE A 390 4.63 -18.96 -9.18
N ALA A 391 4.88 -19.95 -10.05
CA ALA A 391 5.79 -19.80 -11.19
C ALA A 391 7.13 -19.15 -10.75
N ALA A 392 7.61 -18.12 -11.46
CA ALA A 392 8.87 -17.45 -11.14
C ALA A 392 8.90 -16.80 -9.73
N ASP A 393 7.74 -16.41 -9.18
CA ASP A 393 7.65 -15.81 -7.84
C ASP A 393 7.98 -16.83 -6.73
N GLY A 394 7.91 -18.12 -7.01
CA GLY A 394 8.25 -19.19 -6.07
C GLY A 394 9.68 -19.08 -5.51
N GLN A 395 10.61 -18.47 -6.26
CA GLN A 395 11.95 -18.16 -5.77
C GLN A 395 11.95 -17.37 -4.46
N TYR A 396 10.98 -16.45 -4.28
CA TYR A 396 10.87 -15.63 -3.06
C TYR A 396 10.35 -16.44 -1.87
N LEU A 397 9.60 -17.51 -2.11
CA LEU A 397 9.22 -18.45 -1.06
C LEU A 397 10.42 -19.30 -0.62
N VAL A 398 11.30 -19.67 -1.56
CA VAL A 398 12.58 -20.37 -1.25
C VAL A 398 13.47 -19.48 -0.38
N LEU A 399 13.66 -18.21 -0.78
CA LEU A 399 14.42 -17.24 0.01
C LEU A 399 13.83 -17.06 1.41
N ARG A 400 12.52 -16.89 1.49
CA ARG A 400 11.82 -16.75 2.77
C ARG A 400 11.96 -17.99 3.65
N LYS A 401 11.93 -19.20 3.07
CA LYS A 401 12.17 -20.45 3.80
C LYS A 401 13.59 -20.51 4.35
N ALA A 402 14.57 -20.13 3.54
CA ALA A 402 15.97 -20.10 3.97
C ALA A 402 16.16 -19.11 5.14
N ASN A 403 15.62 -17.90 5.05
CA ASN A 403 15.69 -16.90 6.12
C ASN A 403 15.07 -17.39 7.43
N LEU A 404 13.92 -18.09 7.36
CA LEU A 404 13.29 -18.70 8.55
C LEU A 404 14.16 -19.79 9.17
N LEU A 405 14.82 -20.61 8.35
CA LEU A 405 15.74 -21.65 8.83
C LEU A 405 17.01 -21.06 9.44
N GLU A 406 17.57 -20.01 8.84
CA GLU A 406 18.73 -19.29 9.39
C GLU A 406 18.43 -18.65 10.74
N ARG A 407 17.26 -18.03 10.86
CA ARG A 407 16.76 -17.48 12.12
C ARG A 407 16.67 -18.56 13.22
N ASP A 408 16.26 -19.76 12.84
CA ASP A 408 16.15 -20.90 13.73
C ASP A 408 17.51 -21.65 13.90
N GLU A 409 18.63 -21.00 13.50
CA GLU A 409 20.02 -21.50 13.55
C GLU A 409 20.28 -22.77 12.71
N ARG A 410 19.40 -23.10 11.77
CA ARG A 410 19.45 -24.28 10.89
C ARG A 410 20.13 -23.97 9.55
N ARG A 411 21.36 -23.46 9.60
CA ARG A 411 22.11 -22.99 8.41
C ARG A 411 22.33 -24.07 7.34
N SER A 412 22.58 -25.32 7.74
CA SER A 412 22.76 -26.42 6.77
C SER A 412 21.48 -26.72 5.98
N ASP A 413 20.33 -26.64 6.66
CA ASP A 413 19.04 -26.84 6.04
C ASP A 413 18.67 -25.65 5.12
N ALA A 414 19.00 -24.43 5.52
CA ALA A 414 18.85 -23.24 4.68
C ALA A 414 19.66 -23.38 3.38
N ALA A 415 20.94 -23.76 3.48
CA ALA A 415 21.79 -24.01 2.32
C ALA A 415 21.26 -25.14 1.41
N SER A 416 20.60 -26.16 1.97
CA SER A 416 19.95 -27.22 1.16
C SER A 416 18.76 -26.68 0.40
N VAL A 417 17.89 -25.92 1.08
CA VAL A 417 16.71 -25.27 0.48
C VAL A 417 17.10 -24.32 -0.64
N LEU A 418 18.15 -23.51 -0.47
CA LEU A 418 18.66 -22.61 -1.52
C LEU A 418 19.16 -23.39 -2.74
N ARG A 419 19.92 -24.48 -2.55
CA ARG A 419 20.41 -25.32 -3.67
C ARG A 419 19.29 -26.05 -4.41
N GLU A 420 18.32 -26.60 -3.67
CA GLU A 420 17.13 -27.23 -4.26
C GLU A 420 16.32 -26.22 -5.06
N GLY A 421 16.08 -25.04 -4.49
CA GLY A 421 15.39 -23.94 -5.14
C GLY A 421 16.11 -23.44 -6.39
N ALA A 422 17.45 -23.39 -6.42
CA ALA A 422 18.20 -23.03 -7.61
C ALA A 422 17.98 -23.99 -8.78
N ASN A 423 17.74 -25.27 -8.50
CA ASN A 423 17.38 -26.25 -9.54
C ASN A 423 15.92 -26.10 -10.00
N GLU A 424 15.03 -25.70 -9.07
CA GLU A 424 13.61 -25.51 -9.36
C GLU A 424 13.36 -24.18 -10.12
N TYR A 425 14.11 -23.12 -9.78
CA TYR A 425 14.02 -21.79 -10.36
C TYR A 425 15.35 -21.33 -10.98
N PRO A 426 15.85 -21.99 -12.06
CA PRO A 426 17.17 -21.70 -12.63
C PRO A 426 17.31 -20.27 -13.20
N ASP A 427 16.20 -19.66 -13.59
CA ASP A 427 16.11 -18.28 -14.08
C ASP A 427 15.81 -17.25 -12.97
N GLY A 428 15.69 -17.68 -11.72
CA GLY A 428 15.36 -16.84 -10.57
C GLY A 428 16.52 -15.94 -10.16
N LEU A 429 16.50 -14.67 -10.60
CA LEU A 429 17.62 -13.75 -10.37
C LEU A 429 17.85 -13.43 -8.89
N ALA A 430 16.78 -13.23 -8.10
CA ALA A 430 16.92 -12.94 -6.68
C ALA A 430 17.56 -14.11 -5.93
N LEU A 431 17.19 -15.34 -6.26
CA LEU A 431 17.76 -16.55 -5.67
C LEU A 431 19.22 -16.75 -6.11
N ALA A 432 19.52 -16.60 -7.41
CA ALA A 432 20.87 -16.71 -7.93
C ALA A 432 21.80 -15.64 -7.31
N PHE A 433 21.31 -14.42 -7.13
CA PHE A 433 22.04 -13.32 -6.50
C PHE A 433 22.34 -13.61 -5.01
N ARG A 434 21.36 -14.13 -4.25
CA ARG A 434 21.56 -14.53 -2.85
C ARG A 434 22.66 -15.60 -2.72
N ILE A 435 22.58 -16.65 -3.53
CA ILE A 435 23.58 -17.75 -3.54
C ILE A 435 24.95 -17.22 -3.96
N ALA A 436 24.99 -16.38 -5.01
CA ALA A 436 26.25 -15.79 -5.48
C ALA A 436 26.92 -14.93 -4.40
N THR A 437 26.15 -14.13 -3.66
CA THR A 437 26.67 -13.29 -2.58
C THR A 437 27.28 -14.15 -1.46
N GLU A 438 26.57 -15.18 -1.00
CA GLU A 438 27.05 -16.08 0.05
C GLU A 438 28.33 -16.85 -0.38
N MET A 439 28.36 -17.35 -1.62
CA MET A 439 29.52 -18.07 -2.15
C MET A 439 30.74 -17.15 -2.38
N ALA A 440 30.50 -15.92 -2.86
CA ALA A 440 31.55 -14.93 -3.07
C ALA A 440 32.19 -14.50 -1.75
N ASP A 441 31.40 -14.30 -0.68
CA ASP A 441 31.91 -13.98 0.66
C ASP A 441 32.75 -15.12 1.26
N GLN A 442 32.44 -16.36 0.89
CA GLN A 442 33.20 -17.56 1.30
C GLN A 442 34.36 -17.89 0.35
N THR A 443 34.67 -17.02 -0.63
CA THR A 443 35.67 -17.26 -1.68
C THR A 443 35.47 -18.57 -2.46
N THR A 444 34.23 -19.05 -2.54
CA THR A 444 33.87 -20.28 -3.25
C THR A 444 33.61 -19.97 -4.74
N THR A 445 33.90 -20.91 -5.61
CA THR A 445 33.74 -20.77 -7.07
C THR A 445 32.45 -21.44 -7.56
N GLY A 446 32.05 -21.12 -8.81
CA GLY A 446 30.93 -21.80 -9.48
C GLY A 446 29.61 -21.01 -9.49
N TRP A 447 29.52 -19.90 -8.77
CA TRP A 447 28.30 -19.07 -8.69
C TRP A 447 28.09 -18.13 -9.89
N MET A 448 29.15 -17.78 -10.61
CA MET A 448 29.12 -16.76 -11.66
C MET A 448 28.24 -17.15 -12.85
N ALA A 449 28.34 -18.37 -13.34
CA ALA A 449 27.57 -18.78 -14.53
C ALA A 449 26.06 -18.87 -14.26
N PRO A 450 25.57 -19.44 -13.13
CA PRO A 450 24.15 -19.37 -12.76
C PRO A 450 23.66 -17.93 -12.62
N LEU A 451 24.41 -17.03 -11.94
CA LEU A 451 24.05 -15.62 -11.81
C LEU A 451 23.91 -14.92 -13.17
N GLN A 452 24.89 -15.10 -14.07
CA GLN A 452 24.85 -14.51 -15.42
C GLN A 452 23.68 -15.05 -16.26
N ASN A 453 23.32 -16.33 -16.10
CA ASN A 453 22.18 -16.89 -16.78
C ASN A 453 20.86 -16.24 -16.30
N ALA A 454 20.66 -16.18 -14.99
CA ALA A 454 19.50 -15.53 -14.39
C ALA A 454 19.41 -14.02 -14.75
N MET A 455 20.55 -13.30 -14.77
CA MET A 455 20.60 -11.91 -15.23
C MET A 455 20.10 -11.79 -16.68
N ARG A 456 20.51 -12.70 -17.60
CA ARG A 456 20.03 -12.65 -18.99
C ARG A 456 18.54 -12.91 -19.12
N SER A 457 17.99 -13.86 -18.35
CA SER A 457 16.55 -14.14 -18.34
C SER A 457 15.74 -12.96 -17.82
N ALA A 458 16.31 -12.12 -16.93
CA ALA A 458 15.66 -10.98 -16.31
C ALA A 458 15.79 -9.65 -17.12
N MET A 459 16.63 -9.60 -18.17
CA MET A 459 16.97 -8.35 -18.89
C MET A 459 15.75 -7.60 -19.43
N GLU A 460 14.73 -8.30 -19.89
CA GLU A 460 13.52 -7.70 -20.47
C GLU A 460 12.50 -7.25 -19.41
N SER A 461 12.79 -7.47 -18.11
CA SER A 461 11.90 -7.18 -16.99
C SER A 461 12.32 -5.88 -16.30
N PRO A 462 11.66 -4.73 -16.51
CA PRO A 462 12.05 -3.46 -15.91
C PRO A 462 12.08 -3.47 -14.37
N GLY A 463 11.27 -4.30 -13.72
CA GLY A 463 11.28 -4.48 -12.27
C GLY A 463 12.56 -5.12 -11.72
N GLU A 464 13.30 -5.85 -12.56
CA GLU A 464 14.54 -6.54 -12.18
C GLU A 464 15.82 -5.73 -12.47
N TRP A 465 15.73 -4.61 -13.18
CA TRP A 465 16.92 -3.85 -13.60
C TRP A 465 17.79 -3.39 -12.42
N GLY A 466 17.17 -2.98 -11.31
CA GLY A 466 17.91 -2.62 -10.10
C GLY A 466 18.73 -3.80 -9.55
N LEU A 467 18.13 -4.98 -9.52
CA LEU A 467 18.81 -6.20 -9.08
C LEU A 467 19.91 -6.64 -10.06
N ILE A 468 19.71 -6.45 -11.38
CA ILE A 468 20.78 -6.69 -12.38
C ILE A 468 21.97 -5.76 -12.14
N VAL A 469 21.72 -4.49 -11.79
CA VAL A 469 22.79 -3.55 -11.44
C VAL A 469 23.55 -4.01 -10.19
N GLU A 470 22.86 -4.45 -9.14
CA GLU A 470 23.52 -5.00 -7.95
C GLU A 470 24.32 -6.27 -8.24
N ALA A 471 23.80 -7.15 -9.09
CA ALA A 471 24.51 -8.34 -9.53
C ALA A 471 25.76 -8.00 -10.35
N ALA A 472 25.69 -6.99 -11.22
CA ALA A 472 26.84 -6.46 -11.95
C ALA A 472 27.89 -5.85 -11.01
N GLU A 473 27.46 -5.12 -9.97
CA GLU A 473 28.37 -4.60 -8.94
C GLU A 473 29.02 -5.72 -8.10
N LEU A 474 28.31 -6.82 -7.83
CA LEU A 474 28.92 -8.01 -7.22
C LEU A 474 30.03 -8.57 -8.10
N LEU A 475 29.76 -8.77 -9.40
CA LEU A 475 30.76 -9.23 -10.37
C LEU A 475 31.98 -8.31 -10.40
N ARG A 476 31.77 -6.99 -10.45
CA ARG A 476 32.87 -6.00 -10.43
C ARG A 476 33.73 -6.10 -9.17
N ARG A 477 33.09 -6.16 -7.98
CA ARG A 477 33.80 -6.28 -6.69
C ARG A 477 34.62 -7.56 -6.58
N GLN A 478 34.20 -8.62 -7.24
CA GLN A 478 34.89 -9.89 -7.29
C GLN A 478 35.96 -9.99 -8.41
N GLY A 479 36.25 -8.86 -9.08
CA GLY A 479 37.29 -8.80 -10.12
C GLY A 479 36.85 -9.21 -11.52
N TYR A 480 35.53 -9.39 -11.74
CA TYR A 480 34.97 -9.76 -13.05
C TYR A 480 34.44 -8.52 -13.80
N GLY A 481 35.30 -7.49 -13.97
CA GLY A 481 34.92 -6.20 -14.59
C GLY A 481 34.32 -6.33 -15.97
N GLY A 482 34.89 -7.18 -16.83
CA GLY A 482 34.37 -7.44 -18.17
C GLY A 482 32.96 -8.07 -18.17
N ALA A 483 32.61 -8.89 -17.18
CA ALA A 483 31.27 -9.43 -17.05
C ALA A 483 30.27 -8.38 -16.56
N ALA A 484 30.67 -7.51 -15.64
CA ALA A 484 29.86 -6.38 -15.18
C ALA A 484 29.58 -5.40 -16.34
N LEU A 485 30.62 -5.05 -17.12
CA LEU A 485 30.51 -4.18 -18.29
C LEU A 485 29.50 -4.76 -19.30
N LYS A 486 29.58 -6.05 -19.58
CA LYS A 486 28.66 -6.73 -20.49
C LYS A 486 27.20 -6.63 -19.99
N ALA A 487 26.96 -6.77 -18.70
CA ALA A 487 25.62 -6.64 -18.13
C ALA A 487 25.04 -5.21 -18.32
N TYR A 488 25.85 -4.17 -18.11
CA TYR A 488 25.43 -2.79 -18.38
C TYR A 488 25.14 -2.54 -19.86
N GLU A 489 25.95 -3.07 -20.76
CA GLU A 489 25.72 -2.96 -22.20
C GLU A 489 24.44 -3.68 -22.65
N GLU A 490 24.14 -4.84 -22.08
CA GLU A 490 22.91 -5.58 -22.37
C GLU A 490 21.68 -4.82 -21.90
N LEU A 491 21.74 -4.15 -20.74
CA LEU A 491 20.68 -3.24 -20.28
C LEU A 491 20.54 -2.02 -21.21
N LEU A 492 21.64 -1.42 -21.65
CA LEU A 492 21.62 -0.27 -22.57
C LEU A 492 20.95 -0.56 -23.92
N ARG A 493 20.88 -1.85 -24.31
CA ARG A 493 20.18 -2.27 -25.55
C ARG A 493 18.67 -2.42 -25.37
N GLN A 494 18.15 -2.32 -24.15
CA GLN A 494 16.71 -2.47 -23.91
C GLN A 494 15.95 -1.27 -24.46
N SER A 495 15.01 -1.51 -25.37
CA SER A 495 14.23 -0.45 -26.05
C SER A 495 13.34 0.35 -25.11
N ALA A 496 12.92 -0.24 -24.00
CA ALA A 496 12.09 0.39 -22.97
C ALA A 496 12.90 1.18 -21.93
N LEU A 497 14.26 1.22 -22.05
CA LEU A 497 15.12 1.82 -21.03
C LEU A 497 14.99 3.36 -21.05
N PRO A 498 14.54 3.99 -19.94
CA PRO A 498 14.42 5.45 -19.87
C PRO A 498 15.78 6.15 -19.99
N GLN A 499 15.81 7.37 -20.54
CA GLN A 499 17.04 8.15 -20.75
C GLN A 499 17.88 8.29 -19.46
N ARG A 500 17.27 8.54 -18.31
CA ARG A 500 17.98 8.62 -17.03
C ARG A 500 18.71 7.33 -16.65
N TRP A 501 18.16 6.16 -17.02
CA TRP A 501 18.84 4.87 -16.84
C TRP A 501 20.02 4.74 -17.78
N GLN A 502 19.89 5.22 -19.04
CA GLN A 502 20.98 5.21 -20.00
C GLN A 502 22.17 6.03 -19.49
N HIS A 503 21.93 7.26 -18.99
CA HIS A 503 23.00 8.07 -18.36
C HIS A 503 23.65 7.31 -17.20
N PHE A 504 22.87 6.79 -16.27
CA PHE A 504 23.38 6.06 -15.11
C PHE A 504 24.26 4.86 -15.52
N LEU A 505 23.82 4.07 -16.50
CA LEU A 505 24.56 2.89 -16.94
C LEU A 505 25.83 3.25 -17.71
N ILE A 506 25.80 4.28 -18.52
CA ILE A 506 27.00 4.79 -19.22
C ILE A 506 28.04 5.27 -18.22
N ASP A 507 27.65 6.04 -17.21
CA ASP A 507 28.53 6.51 -16.14
C ASP A 507 29.21 5.36 -15.38
N ARG A 508 28.55 4.20 -15.28
CA ARG A 508 29.10 2.99 -14.65
C ARG A 508 29.94 2.14 -15.62
N ALA A 509 29.56 2.10 -16.89
CA ALA A 509 30.23 1.29 -17.91
C ALA A 509 31.55 1.89 -18.38
N MET A 510 31.65 3.22 -18.55
CA MET A 510 32.85 3.86 -19.06
C MET A 510 34.12 3.58 -18.23
N PRO A 511 34.14 3.74 -16.88
CA PRO A 511 35.32 3.43 -16.07
C PRO A 511 35.70 1.93 -16.14
N LEU A 512 34.75 1.04 -16.34
CA LEU A 512 35.04 -0.38 -16.53
C LEU A 512 35.70 -0.64 -17.89
N ALA A 513 35.16 -0.07 -18.97
CA ALA A 513 35.76 -0.20 -20.31
C ALA A 513 37.20 0.35 -20.33
N GLU A 514 37.44 1.46 -19.63
CA GLU A 514 38.78 2.04 -19.49
C GLU A 514 39.73 1.12 -18.69
N SER A 515 39.28 0.56 -17.56
CA SER A 515 40.07 -0.36 -16.74
C SER A 515 40.40 -1.70 -17.42
N GLU A 516 39.50 -2.19 -18.26
CA GLU A 516 39.69 -3.41 -19.07
C GLU A 516 40.54 -3.14 -20.34
N GLY A 517 40.88 -1.86 -20.63
CA GLY A 517 41.63 -1.45 -21.82
C GLY A 517 40.87 -1.58 -23.14
N ASP A 518 39.56 -1.68 -23.09
CA ASP A 518 38.68 -1.87 -24.24
C ASP A 518 38.29 -0.53 -24.88
N ARG A 519 39.17 -0.06 -25.78
CA ARG A 519 39.02 1.25 -26.44
C ARG A 519 37.77 1.33 -27.32
N ASP A 520 37.42 0.27 -28.01
CA ASP A 520 36.29 0.28 -28.95
C ASP A 520 34.97 0.47 -28.17
N ARG A 521 34.84 -0.21 -27.04
CA ARG A 521 33.68 -0.05 -26.14
C ARG A 521 33.65 1.33 -25.50
N LEU A 522 34.79 1.85 -25.06
CA LEU A 522 34.85 3.17 -24.48
C LEU A 522 34.43 4.26 -25.50
N GLU A 523 34.91 4.19 -26.73
CA GLU A 523 34.48 5.08 -27.80
C GLU A 523 32.97 4.99 -28.10
N LEU A 524 32.39 3.78 -28.12
CA LEU A 524 30.96 3.59 -28.30
C LEU A 524 30.14 4.24 -27.17
N LEU A 525 30.54 4.02 -25.92
CA LEU A 525 29.86 4.61 -24.75
C LEU A 525 29.95 6.15 -24.76
N GLN A 526 31.09 6.73 -25.14
CA GLN A 526 31.26 8.18 -25.30
C GLN A 526 30.39 8.77 -26.41
N GLN A 527 30.21 8.04 -27.52
CA GLN A 527 29.30 8.43 -28.60
C GLN A 527 27.84 8.39 -28.11
N MET A 528 27.44 7.35 -27.37
CA MET A 528 26.11 7.26 -26.77
C MET A 528 25.85 8.41 -25.80
N GLU A 529 26.78 8.71 -24.90
CA GLU A 529 26.68 9.82 -23.97
C GLU A 529 26.52 11.18 -24.69
N THR A 530 27.31 11.39 -25.75
CA THR A 530 27.24 12.61 -26.55
C THR A 530 25.87 12.73 -27.26
N SER A 531 25.32 11.62 -27.76
CA SER A 531 24.01 11.58 -28.38
C SER A 531 22.88 11.90 -27.39
N LEU A 532 22.96 11.35 -26.19
CA LEU A 532 21.99 11.61 -25.12
C LEU A 532 21.99 13.10 -24.71
N LYS A 533 23.17 13.70 -24.50
CA LYS A 533 23.32 15.13 -24.18
C LYS A 533 22.73 16.06 -25.25
N ARG A 534 22.73 15.65 -26.52
CA ARG A 534 22.14 16.43 -27.63
C ARG A 534 20.61 16.29 -27.70
N SER A 535 20.04 15.23 -27.13
CA SER A 535 18.60 14.97 -27.09
C SER A 535 17.89 15.56 -25.86
N GLU A 536 18.64 16.15 -24.92
CA GLU A 536 18.06 16.90 -23.80
C GLU A 536 17.50 18.23 -24.33
N PRO A 537 16.21 18.57 -23.95
CA PRO A 537 15.51 19.77 -24.46
C PRO A 537 16.09 21.09 -23.92
#